data_022bd23130bb793f1752671cff86840d
#
_entry.id   022bd23130bb793f1752671cff86840d
#
_cell.length_a   1.000
_cell.length_b   1.000
_cell.length_c   1.000
_cell.angle_alpha   90.00
_cell.angle_beta   90.00
_cell.angle_gamma   90.00
#
_symmetry.space_group_name_H-M   'P 1'
#
loop_
_entity.id
_entity.type
_entity.pdbx_description
1 polymer ?
#
loop_
_entity_poly.entity_id
_entity_poly.type
_entity_poly.pdbx_seq_one_letter_code
_entity_poly.pdbx_strand_id
1 'polypeptide(L)'
;GLSGFLYEKAVLNVGRVYDWIGQKIRLDRAYYPIFAFILIIPVGIFLPQILGGGNQLVLSLTEQNFSFQVLLAYFLIRFVWSMISYGSGLPGGIFLPILALGSLLGALVGVICVNLGLVSQEQFPIFVILGMSGYFGAISKAPLTAMILVTEMVGDIRNLMPLGLVTLVAYIIMDLLKGAPVYEAMLEKMLPEEATDEGEVTLIEIPVSDKIAGKQVHELNLPDRKSTRLNSSHIQK
;
A
#
# COMPACT_ATOMS: atom_id res chain seq x y z
N GLY A 1 7.04 9.25 -8.12
CA GLY A 1 5.66 9.60 -8.49
C GLY A 1 5.10 8.70 -9.58
N LEU A 2 5.59 8.79 -10.84
CA LEU A 2 5.01 8.06 -11.98
C LEU A 2 4.93 6.54 -11.77
N SER A 3 6.01 5.91 -11.34
CA SER A 3 6.01 4.46 -11.07
C SER A 3 5.08 4.08 -9.91
N GLY A 4 4.95 4.96 -8.90
CA GLY A 4 3.98 4.78 -7.81
C GLY A 4 2.54 4.84 -8.30
N PHE A 5 2.23 5.75 -9.23
CA PHE A 5 0.93 5.82 -9.87
C PHE A 5 0.59 4.55 -10.66
N LEU A 6 1.56 4.01 -11.40
CA LEU A 6 1.37 2.75 -12.12
C LEU A 6 1.13 1.58 -11.14
N TYR A 7 1.85 1.55 -10.03
CA TYR A 7 1.66 0.54 -8.99
C TYR A 7 0.27 0.63 -8.35
N GLU A 8 -0.18 1.82 -7.97
CA GLU A 8 -1.52 2.06 -7.43
C GLU A 8 -2.59 1.55 -8.39
N LYS A 9 -2.53 1.96 -9.66
CA LYS A 9 -3.49 1.50 -10.67
C LYS A 9 -3.46 0.00 -10.88
N ALA A 10 -2.27 -0.62 -10.85
CA ALA A 10 -2.13 -2.06 -10.98
C ALA A 10 -2.77 -2.80 -9.79
N VAL A 11 -2.43 -2.42 -8.55
CA VAL A 11 -3.00 -3.02 -7.33
C VAL A 11 -4.52 -2.88 -7.29
N LEU A 12 -5.03 -1.69 -7.61
CA LEU A 12 -6.47 -1.46 -7.61
C LEU A 12 -7.23 -2.25 -8.70
N ASN A 13 -6.56 -2.65 -9.77
CA ASN A 13 -7.20 -3.39 -10.86
C ASN A 13 -6.89 -4.89 -10.88
N VAL A 14 -5.91 -5.36 -10.10
CA VAL A 14 -5.49 -6.76 -10.12
C VAL A 14 -6.63 -7.74 -9.78
N GLY A 15 -7.55 -7.37 -8.90
CA GLY A 15 -8.73 -8.19 -8.57
C GLY A 15 -9.59 -8.50 -9.79
N ARG A 16 -9.78 -7.52 -10.70
CA ARG A 16 -10.52 -7.74 -11.96
C ARG A 16 -9.82 -8.73 -12.88
N VAL A 17 -8.48 -8.74 -12.89
CA VAL A 17 -7.69 -9.70 -13.67
C VAL A 17 -7.88 -11.11 -13.12
N TYR A 18 -7.85 -11.26 -11.80
CA TYR A 18 -8.12 -12.54 -11.15
C TYR A 18 -9.55 -13.03 -11.41
N ASP A 19 -10.54 -12.16 -11.30
CA ASP A 19 -11.93 -12.51 -11.59
C ASP A 19 -12.13 -12.92 -13.06
N TRP A 20 -11.49 -12.22 -14.00
CA TRP A 20 -11.52 -12.58 -15.41
C TRP A 20 -10.89 -13.96 -15.68
N ILE A 21 -9.73 -14.24 -15.06
CA ILE A 21 -9.07 -15.55 -15.15
C ILE A 21 -9.95 -16.62 -14.51
N GLY A 22 -10.48 -16.37 -13.31
CA GLY A 22 -11.32 -17.30 -12.58
C GLY A 22 -12.59 -17.69 -13.35
N GLN A 23 -13.28 -16.71 -13.96
CA GLN A 23 -14.43 -16.96 -14.82
C GLN A 23 -14.09 -17.84 -16.02
N LYS A 24 -12.93 -17.60 -16.65
CA LYS A 24 -12.49 -18.38 -17.81
C LYS A 24 -12.16 -19.85 -17.47
N ILE A 25 -11.61 -20.08 -16.27
CA ILE A 25 -11.21 -21.41 -15.79
C ILE A 25 -12.35 -22.07 -14.97
N ARG A 26 -13.45 -21.34 -14.70
CA ARG A 26 -14.56 -21.76 -13.82
C ARG A 26 -14.08 -22.07 -12.41
N LEU A 27 -13.21 -21.23 -11.86
CA LEU A 27 -12.61 -21.38 -10.54
C LEU A 27 -13.25 -20.36 -9.57
N ASP A 28 -13.69 -20.84 -8.40
CA ASP A 28 -14.22 -19.96 -7.36
C ASP A 28 -13.10 -19.11 -6.74
N ARG A 29 -13.45 -17.92 -6.26
CA ARG A 29 -12.52 -16.98 -5.59
C ARG A 29 -11.77 -17.62 -4.42
N ALA A 30 -12.37 -18.57 -3.73
CA ALA A 30 -11.75 -19.32 -2.63
C ALA A 30 -10.45 -20.05 -3.02
N TYR A 31 -10.26 -20.35 -4.31
CA TYR A 31 -9.09 -21.06 -4.80
C TYR A 31 -7.99 -20.15 -5.37
N TYR A 32 -8.20 -18.83 -5.47
CA TYR A 32 -7.20 -17.88 -5.98
C TYR A 32 -5.87 -17.92 -5.19
N PRO A 33 -5.84 -18.10 -3.86
CA PRO A 33 -4.59 -18.24 -3.11
C PRO A 33 -3.71 -19.39 -3.58
N ILE A 34 -4.30 -20.47 -4.11
CA ILE A 34 -3.54 -21.65 -4.55
C ILE A 34 -2.56 -21.30 -5.67
N PHE A 35 -2.92 -20.38 -6.59
CA PHE A 35 -2.01 -19.91 -7.62
C PHE A 35 -0.80 -19.20 -7.04
N ALA A 36 -1.00 -18.34 -6.06
CA ALA A 36 0.09 -17.66 -5.36
C ALA A 36 1.00 -18.67 -4.65
N PHE A 37 0.43 -19.70 -3.98
CA PHE A 37 1.19 -20.76 -3.33
C PHE A 37 1.97 -21.65 -4.29
N ILE A 38 1.44 -21.98 -5.45
CA ILE A 38 2.16 -22.74 -6.45
C ILE A 38 3.32 -21.93 -7.02
N LEU A 39 3.10 -20.64 -7.31
CA LEU A 39 4.11 -19.75 -7.87
C LEU A 39 5.20 -19.38 -6.88
N ILE A 40 4.94 -19.43 -5.56
CA ILE A 40 5.96 -19.11 -4.55
C ILE A 40 7.09 -20.14 -4.53
N ILE A 41 6.80 -21.38 -4.89
CA ILE A 41 7.80 -22.48 -4.87
C ILE A 41 8.99 -22.16 -5.80
N PRO A 42 8.82 -21.94 -7.11
CA PRO A 42 9.94 -21.61 -7.98
C PRO A 42 10.60 -20.28 -7.59
N VAL A 43 9.83 -19.27 -7.20
CA VAL A 43 10.40 -17.98 -6.75
C VAL A 43 11.25 -18.17 -5.50
N GLY A 44 10.81 -19.02 -4.56
CA GLY A 44 11.56 -19.32 -3.34
C GLY A 44 12.86 -20.10 -3.59
N ILE A 45 12.88 -20.95 -4.61
CA ILE A 45 14.08 -21.73 -4.96
C ILE A 45 15.10 -20.87 -5.72
N PHE A 46 14.65 -20.08 -6.70
CA PHE A 46 15.55 -19.33 -7.58
C PHE A 46 15.85 -17.91 -7.11
N LEU A 47 14.94 -17.28 -6.38
CA LEU A 47 15.00 -15.86 -5.99
C LEU A 47 14.49 -15.64 -4.55
N PRO A 48 15.07 -16.30 -3.55
CA PRO A 48 14.58 -16.24 -2.17
C PRO A 48 14.58 -14.80 -1.61
N GLN A 49 15.48 -13.94 -2.10
CA GLN A 49 15.59 -12.53 -1.68
C GLN A 49 14.35 -11.69 -2.05
N ILE A 50 13.59 -12.11 -3.06
CA ILE A 50 12.38 -11.41 -3.50
C ILE A 50 11.17 -11.74 -2.62
N LEU A 51 11.21 -12.82 -1.86
CA LEU A 51 10.09 -13.26 -1.03
C LEU A 51 9.91 -12.40 0.23
N GLY A 52 8.76 -12.55 0.84
CA GLY A 52 8.38 -11.84 2.06
C GLY A 52 8.25 -10.33 1.86
N GLY A 53 8.53 -9.55 2.89
CA GLY A 53 8.49 -8.08 2.85
C GLY A 53 9.57 -7.42 2.01
N GLY A 54 10.66 -8.15 1.68
CA GLY A 54 11.78 -7.62 0.91
C GLY A 54 12.90 -7.01 1.77
N ASN A 55 12.90 -7.20 3.09
CA ASN A 55 13.94 -6.67 3.98
C ASN A 55 15.34 -7.16 3.58
N GLN A 56 15.47 -8.46 3.29
CA GLN A 56 16.75 -9.03 2.84
C GLN A 56 17.21 -8.43 1.52
N LEU A 57 16.28 -8.16 0.61
CA LEU A 57 16.57 -7.49 -0.65
C LEU A 57 17.11 -6.08 -0.41
N VAL A 58 16.45 -5.28 0.44
CA VAL A 58 16.88 -3.91 0.76
C VAL A 58 18.29 -3.91 1.37
N LEU A 59 18.58 -4.82 2.30
CA LEU A 59 19.91 -4.96 2.89
C LEU A 59 20.96 -5.36 1.85
N SER A 60 20.65 -6.32 0.99
CA SER A 60 21.57 -6.75 -0.07
C SER A 60 21.90 -5.64 -1.07
N LEU A 61 20.96 -4.71 -1.32
CA LEU A 61 21.20 -3.56 -2.20
C LEU A 61 22.28 -2.61 -1.65
N THR A 62 22.44 -2.53 -0.34
CA THR A 62 23.46 -1.68 0.29
C THR A 62 24.82 -2.37 0.42
N GLU A 63 24.85 -3.69 0.42
CA GLU A 63 26.08 -4.48 0.63
C GLU A 63 26.71 -4.97 -0.68
N GLN A 64 25.92 -5.16 -1.73
CA GLN A 64 26.36 -5.75 -2.99
C GLN A 64 26.21 -4.79 -4.17
N ASN A 65 27.15 -4.86 -5.10
CA ASN A 65 27.07 -4.11 -6.35
C ASN A 65 26.27 -4.88 -7.38
N PHE A 66 25.04 -4.46 -7.62
CA PHE A 66 24.19 -5.03 -8.66
C PHE A 66 24.32 -4.25 -9.97
N SER A 67 24.32 -4.97 -11.09
CA SER A 67 24.21 -4.32 -12.40
C SER A 67 22.80 -3.75 -12.61
N PHE A 68 22.70 -2.72 -13.45
CA PHE A 68 21.42 -2.12 -13.82
C PHE A 68 20.39 -3.14 -14.30
N GLN A 69 20.81 -4.12 -15.10
CA GLN A 69 19.94 -5.16 -15.64
C GLN A 69 19.34 -6.06 -14.54
N VAL A 70 20.16 -6.43 -13.56
CA VAL A 70 19.70 -7.25 -12.42
C VAL A 70 18.72 -6.47 -11.55
N LEU A 71 18.98 -5.19 -11.26
CA LEU A 71 18.07 -4.34 -10.51
C LEU A 71 16.73 -4.16 -11.22
N LEU A 72 16.77 -3.95 -12.53
CA LEU A 72 15.56 -3.84 -13.35
C LEU A 72 14.74 -5.15 -13.33
N ALA A 73 15.43 -6.29 -13.47
CA ALA A 73 14.78 -7.60 -13.38
C ALA A 73 14.14 -7.81 -12.00
N TYR A 74 14.85 -7.50 -10.92
CA TYR A 74 14.31 -7.59 -9.56
C TYR A 74 13.11 -6.68 -9.35
N PHE A 75 13.16 -5.46 -9.86
CA PHE A 75 12.03 -4.53 -9.80
C PHE A 75 10.79 -5.09 -10.49
N LEU A 76 10.94 -5.58 -11.74
CA LEU A 76 9.84 -6.13 -12.52
C LEU A 76 9.27 -7.39 -11.86
N ILE A 77 10.12 -8.33 -11.43
CA ILE A 77 9.69 -9.55 -10.75
C ILE A 77 8.97 -9.20 -9.44
N ARG A 78 9.53 -8.29 -8.64
CA ARG A 78 8.92 -7.87 -7.38
C ARG A 78 7.58 -7.16 -7.59
N PHE A 79 7.49 -6.34 -8.63
CA PHE A 79 6.25 -5.67 -9.02
C PHE A 79 5.16 -6.69 -9.37
N VAL A 80 5.47 -7.62 -10.28
CA VAL A 80 4.54 -8.68 -10.69
C VAL A 80 4.17 -9.58 -9.51
N TRP A 81 5.14 -9.95 -8.68
CA TRP A 81 4.91 -10.75 -7.48
C TRP A 81 3.95 -10.06 -6.50
N SER A 82 4.10 -8.75 -6.29
CA SER A 82 3.16 -7.98 -5.48
C SER A 82 1.73 -8.06 -6.04
N MET A 83 1.57 -7.95 -7.36
CA MET A 83 0.26 -8.08 -8.01
C MET A 83 -0.34 -9.47 -7.82
N ILE A 84 0.47 -10.53 -7.96
CA ILE A 84 0.02 -11.91 -7.75
C ILE A 84 -0.44 -12.10 -6.30
N SER A 85 0.34 -11.62 -5.34
CA SER A 85 0.03 -11.76 -3.91
C SER A 85 -1.25 -11.01 -3.52
N TYR A 86 -1.44 -9.77 -3.98
CA TYR A 86 -2.63 -8.99 -3.67
C TYR A 86 -3.88 -9.48 -4.41
N GLY A 87 -3.72 -9.88 -5.67
CA GLY A 87 -4.82 -10.41 -6.47
C GLY A 87 -5.38 -11.73 -5.93
N SER A 88 -4.59 -12.47 -5.15
CA SER A 88 -5.02 -13.73 -4.54
C SER A 88 -6.09 -13.56 -3.46
N GLY A 89 -6.31 -12.33 -2.95
CA GLY A 89 -7.28 -12.06 -1.89
C GLY A 89 -6.84 -12.47 -0.49
N LEU A 90 -5.60 -12.96 -0.32
CA LEU A 90 -5.05 -13.23 1.01
C LEU A 90 -4.80 -11.92 1.76
N PRO A 91 -5.14 -11.86 3.06
CA PRO A 91 -4.82 -10.72 3.88
C PRO A 91 -3.31 -10.57 4.00
N GLY A 92 -2.81 -9.37 3.75
CA GLY A 92 -1.38 -9.07 3.81
C GLY A 92 -1.08 -7.58 3.85
N GLY A 93 0.07 -7.22 4.44
CA GLY A 93 0.52 -5.84 4.49
C GLY A 93 1.14 -5.38 3.17
N ILE A 94 0.75 -4.21 2.68
CA ILE A 94 1.30 -3.60 1.46
C ILE A 94 2.57 -2.76 1.73
N PHE A 95 2.80 -2.40 2.98
CA PHE A 95 3.83 -1.46 3.40
C PHE A 95 5.25 -1.88 2.99
N LEU A 96 5.72 -3.03 3.45
CA LEU A 96 7.08 -3.53 3.15
C LEU A 96 7.31 -3.79 1.65
N PRO A 97 6.38 -4.40 0.90
CA PRO A 97 6.47 -4.49 -0.55
C PRO A 97 6.66 -3.16 -1.28
N ILE A 98 5.96 -2.10 -0.85
CA ILE A 98 6.12 -0.76 -1.43
C ILE A 98 7.51 -0.20 -1.13
N LEU A 99 8.02 -0.35 0.09
CA LEU A 99 9.37 0.08 0.44
C LEU A 99 10.45 -0.66 -0.36
N ALA A 100 10.30 -1.97 -0.54
CA ALA A 100 11.23 -2.77 -1.33
C ALA A 100 11.23 -2.36 -2.82
N LEU A 101 10.08 -2.05 -3.41
CA LEU A 101 10.00 -1.51 -4.76
C LEU A 101 10.63 -0.12 -4.85
N GLY A 102 10.41 0.72 -3.84
CA GLY A 102 11.04 2.03 -3.74
C GLY A 102 12.57 1.95 -3.66
N SER A 103 13.10 1.01 -2.86
CA SER A 103 14.54 0.78 -2.74
C SER A 103 15.18 0.37 -4.06
N LEU A 104 14.52 -0.52 -4.82
CA LEU A 104 14.97 -0.94 -6.14
C LEU A 104 14.97 0.20 -7.16
N LEU A 105 13.94 1.05 -7.16
CA LEU A 105 13.91 2.25 -8.00
C LEU A 105 15.01 3.23 -7.62
N GLY A 106 15.22 3.46 -6.33
CA GLY A 106 16.34 4.28 -5.85
C GLY A 106 17.68 3.71 -6.28
N ALA A 107 17.89 2.39 -6.15
CA ALA A 107 19.10 1.72 -6.60
C ALA A 107 19.32 1.85 -8.12
N LEU A 108 18.27 1.73 -8.94
CA LEU A 108 18.34 1.93 -10.39
C LEU A 108 18.84 3.34 -10.73
N VAL A 109 18.28 4.37 -10.09
CA VAL A 109 18.72 5.76 -10.26
C VAL A 109 20.16 5.93 -9.75
N GLY A 110 20.49 5.35 -8.60
CA GLY A 110 21.84 5.39 -8.03
C GLY A 110 22.89 4.80 -8.97
N VAL A 111 22.63 3.63 -9.57
CA VAL A 111 23.56 3.01 -10.56
C VAL A 111 23.73 3.90 -11.79
N ILE A 112 22.68 4.54 -12.29
CA ILE A 112 22.77 5.49 -13.40
C ILE A 112 23.67 6.68 -13.02
N CYS A 113 23.45 7.28 -11.85
CA CYS A 113 24.21 8.41 -11.39
C CYS A 113 25.71 8.08 -11.17
N VAL A 114 26.01 6.90 -10.62
CA VAL A 114 27.37 6.41 -10.44
C VAL A 114 28.04 6.15 -11.79
N ASN A 115 27.35 5.48 -12.73
CA ASN A 115 27.90 5.21 -14.06
C ASN A 115 28.15 6.47 -14.89
N LEU A 116 27.38 7.54 -14.68
CA LEU A 116 27.57 8.84 -15.30
C LEU A 116 28.66 9.68 -14.59
N GLY A 117 29.25 9.18 -13.50
CA GLY A 117 30.25 9.89 -12.72
C GLY A 117 29.71 11.09 -11.93
N LEU A 118 28.41 11.19 -11.75
CA LEU A 118 27.78 12.28 -11.00
C LEU A 118 27.93 12.13 -9.49
N VAL A 119 28.09 10.89 -9.02
CA VAL A 119 28.10 10.52 -7.60
C VAL A 119 29.11 9.40 -7.37
N SER A 120 29.75 9.40 -6.21
CA SER A 120 30.66 8.31 -5.83
C SER A 120 29.89 7.06 -5.39
N GLN A 121 30.52 5.89 -5.51
CA GLN A 121 29.94 4.62 -5.09
C GLN A 121 29.58 4.60 -3.59
N GLU A 122 30.29 5.34 -2.76
CA GLU A 122 30.03 5.44 -1.32
C GLU A 122 28.68 6.11 -1.01
N GLN A 123 28.18 6.93 -1.93
CA GLN A 123 26.89 7.62 -1.78
C GLN A 123 25.71 6.81 -2.33
N PHE A 124 25.97 5.66 -2.95
CA PHE A 124 24.92 4.81 -3.52
C PHE A 124 23.82 4.42 -2.53
N PRO A 125 24.09 4.03 -1.26
CA PRO A 125 23.05 3.66 -0.29
C PRO A 125 22.02 4.77 -0.05
N ILE A 126 22.39 6.03 -0.22
CA ILE A 126 21.47 7.17 -0.06
C ILE A 126 20.33 7.09 -1.09
N PHE A 127 20.63 6.70 -2.34
CA PHE A 127 19.61 6.55 -3.38
C PHE A 127 18.58 5.47 -3.05
N VAL A 128 19.03 4.38 -2.44
CA VAL A 128 18.14 3.29 -1.98
C VAL A 128 17.13 3.85 -0.97
N ILE A 129 17.60 4.59 0.02
CA ILE A 129 16.79 5.19 1.10
C ILE A 129 15.85 6.26 0.54
N LEU A 130 16.33 7.13 -0.35
CA LEU A 130 15.52 8.14 -1.02
C LEU A 130 14.40 7.51 -1.85
N GLY A 131 14.71 6.42 -2.54
CA GLY A 131 13.72 5.65 -3.30
C GLY A 131 12.63 5.05 -2.40
N MET A 132 12.99 4.50 -1.24
CA MET A 132 12.03 3.97 -0.25
C MET A 132 11.04 5.05 0.18
N SER A 133 11.55 6.18 0.65
CA SER A 133 10.72 7.27 1.16
C SER A 133 9.85 7.90 0.07
N GLY A 134 10.45 8.24 -1.09
CA GLY A 134 9.72 8.85 -2.19
C GLY A 134 8.64 7.95 -2.79
N TYR A 135 8.89 6.65 -2.89
CA TYR A 135 7.93 5.70 -3.43
C TYR A 135 6.75 5.49 -2.48
N PHE A 136 7.05 5.26 -1.19
CA PHE A 136 6.02 5.08 -0.17
C PHE A 136 5.20 6.35 0.04
N GLY A 137 5.85 7.52 0.18
CA GLY A 137 5.17 8.80 0.38
C GLY A 137 4.26 9.20 -0.78
N ALA A 138 4.62 8.84 -2.01
CA ALA A 138 3.78 9.06 -3.17
C ALA A 138 2.53 8.16 -3.15
N ILE A 139 2.70 6.85 -2.95
CA ILE A 139 1.61 5.86 -3.03
C ILE A 139 0.64 6.00 -1.85
N SER A 140 1.16 6.25 -0.64
CA SER A 140 0.33 6.43 0.55
C SER A 140 -0.29 7.83 0.66
N LYS A 141 0.19 8.78 -0.13
CA LYS A 141 -0.09 10.24 -0.01
C LYS A 141 0.23 10.79 1.39
N ALA A 142 1.20 10.21 2.09
CA ALA A 142 1.61 10.58 3.43
C ALA A 142 3.11 10.93 3.49
N PRO A 143 3.54 12.08 2.94
CA PRO A 143 4.96 12.42 2.80
C PRO A 143 5.69 12.55 4.14
N LEU A 144 5.06 13.14 5.15
CA LEU A 144 5.66 13.27 6.49
C LEU A 144 5.87 11.91 7.15
N THR A 145 4.87 11.05 7.09
CA THR A 145 4.96 9.69 7.61
C THR A 145 6.09 8.91 6.92
N ALA A 146 6.18 9.03 5.59
CA ALA A 146 7.20 8.33 4.80
C ALA A 146 8.62 8.73 5.21
N MET A 147 8.90 10.03 5.32
CA MET A 147 10.24 10.50 5.65
C MET A 147 10.63 10.16 7.10
N ILE A 148 9.73 10.33 8.07
CA ILE A 148 10.00 10.00 9.47
C ILE A 148 10.25 8.50 9.64
N LEU A 149 9.39 7.69 9.06
CA LEU A 149 9.45 6.24 9.17
C LEU A 149 10.72 5.67 8.53
N VAL A 150 11.10 6.13 7.34
CA VAL A 150 12.34 5.68 6.69
C VAL A 150 13.56 6.19 7.46
N THR A 151 13.53 7.41 8.01
CA THR A 151 14.59 7.94 8.87
C THR A 151 14.76 7.08 10.13
N GLU A 152 13.68 6.66 10.76
CA GLU A 152 13.69 5.77 11.93
C GLU A 152 14.25 4.39 11.57
N MET A 153 13.82 3.81 10.43
CA MET A 153 14.33 2.51 9.96
C MET A 153 15.83 2.51 9.68
N VAL A 154 16.35 3.62 9.16
CA VAL A 154 17.79 3.78 8.86
C VAL A 154 18.60 4.18 10.09
N GLY A 155 17.95 4.83 11.05
CA GLY A 155 18.61 5.32 12.29
C GLY A 155 19.52 6.54 12.07
N ASP A 156 19.41 7.25 10.94
CA ASP A 156 20.23 8.42 10.62
C ASP A 156 19.39 9.63 10.19
N ILE A 157 19.29 10.59 11.11
CA ILE A 157 18.51 11.83 10.92
C ILE A 157 19.15 12.80 9.89
N ARG A 158 20.45 12.64 9.58
CA ARG A 158 21.14 13.54 8.62
C ARG A 158 20.53 13.50 7.24
N ASN A 159 19.85 12.41 6.90
CA ASN A 159 19.18 12.23 5.62
C ASN A 159 17.76 12.80 5.57
N LEU A 160 17.24 13.36 6.67
CA LEU A 160 15.85 13.83 6.76
C LEU A 160 15.51 14.89 5.70
N MET A 161 16.40 15.85 5.45
CA MET A 161 16.18 16.90 4.46
C MET A 161 16.09 16.36 3.03
N PRO A 162 17.04 15.58 2.51
CA PRO A 162 16.93 14.98 1.18
C PRO A 162 15.74 14.00 1.07
N LEU A 163 15.43 13.25 2.12
CA LEU A 163 14.24 12.40 2.18
C LEU A 163 12.96 13.24 2.01
N GLY A 164 12.85 14.34 2.74
CA GLY A 164 11.71 15.24 2.65
C GLY A 164 11.52 15.82 1.25
N LEU A 165 12.60 16.29 0.63
CA LEU A 165 12.55 16.84 -0.73
C LEU A 165 12.09 15.81 -1.76
N VAL A 166 12.71 14.63 -1.78
CA VAL A 166 12.36 13.58 -2.75
C VAL A 166 10.93 13.10 -2.54
N THR A 167 10.51 12.92 -1.28
CA THR A 167 9.17 12.47 -0.93
C THR A 167 8.11 13.49 -1.32
N LEU A 168 8.37 14.78 -1.06
CA LEU A 168 7.45 15.87 -1.44
C LEU A 168 7.29 15.97 -2.96
N VAL A 169 8.39 15.93 -3.71
CA VAL A 169 8.35 15.94 -5.18
C VAL A 169 7.59 14.71 -5.70
N ALA A 170 7.85 13.54 -5.14
CA ALA A 170 7.16 12.31 -5.55
C ALA A 170 5.64 12.37 -5.24
N TYR A 171 5.27 12.95 -4.09
CA TYR A 171 3.87 13.23 -3.72
C TYR A 171 3.20 14.18 -4.69
N ILE A 172 3.82 15.33 -5.01
CA ILE A 172 3.28 16.31 -5.95
C ILE A 172 3.02 15.67 -7.32
N ILE A 173 3.97 14.88 -7.82
CA ILE A 173 3.79 14.17 -9.11
C ILE A 173 2.60 13.20 -9.03
N MET A 174 2.46 12.46 -7.93
CA MET A 174 1.33 11.55 -7.73
C MET A 174 0.00 12.29 -7.69
N ASP A 175 -0.03 13.46 -7.04
CA ASP A 175 -1.22 14.29 -6.93
C ASP A 175 -1.61 14.92 -8.28
N LEU A 176 -0.65 15.41 -9.06
CA LEU A 176 -0.86 15.89 -10.43
C LEU A 176 -1.43 14.81 -11.36
N LEU A 177 -1.04 13.56 -11.16
CA LEU A 177 -1.55 12.40 -11.90
C LEU A 177 -2.93 11.94 -11.38
N LYS A 178 -3.50 12.62 -10.35
CA LYS A 178 -4.76 12.24 -9.71
C LYS A 178 -4.75 10.81 -9.19
N GLY A 179 -3.61 10.34 -8.67
CA GLY A 179 -3.52 9.07 -7.96
C GLY A 179 -4.33 9.13 -6.67
N ALA A 180 -4.95 8.03 -6.27
CA ALA A 180 -5.63 7.91 -5.00
C ALA A 180 -4.66 7.46 -3.88
N PRO A 181 -4.92 7.79 -2.60
CA PRO A 181 -4.20 7.17 -1.49
C PRO A 181 -4.49 5.67 -1.49
N VAL A 182 -3.45 4.85 -1.64
CA VAL A 182 -3.64 3.39 -1.86
C VAL A 182 -4.42 2.72 -0.73
N TYR A 183 -4.20 3.13 0.52
CA TYR A 183 -4.88 2.53 1.68
C TYR A 183 -6.38 2.83 1.69
N GLU A 184 -6.78 4.08 1.43
CA GLU A 184 -8.18 4.48 1.34
C GLU A 184 -8.87 3.81 0.16
N ALA A 185 -8.23 3.84 -1.02
CA ALA A 185 -8.76 3.21 -2.22
C ALA A 185 -8.89 1.68 -2.11
N MET A 186 -8.03 1.03 -1.33
CA MET A 186 -8.18 -0.39 -1.02
C MET A 186 -9.33 -0.64 -0.03
N LEU A 187 -9.46 0.22 0.98
CA LEU A 187 -10.55 0.13 1.95
C LEU A 187 -11.91 0.29 1.28
N GLU A 188 -12.08 1.31 0.43
CA GLU A 188 -13.30 1.53 -0.36
C GLU A 188 -13.72 0.29 -1.17
N LYS A 189 -12.73 -0.42 -1.74
CA LYS A 189 -13.00 -1.66 -2.49
C LYS A 189 -13.37 -2.86 -1.62
N MET A 190 -13.00 -2.84 -0.34
CA MET A 190 -13.33 -3.91 0.61
C MET A 190 -14.70 -3.69 1.26
N LEU A 191 -15.20 -2.45 1.26
CA LEU A 191 -16.52 -2.14 1.77
C LEU A 191 -17.59 -2.64 0.78
N PRO A 192 -18.70 -3.21 1.27
CA PRO A 192 -19.84 -3.54 0.40
C PRO A 192 -20.38 -2.28 -0.28
N GLU A 193 -20.82 -2.38 -1.55
CA GLU A 193 -21.41 -1.25 -2.29
C GLU A 193 -22.56 -0.57 -1.56
N GLU A 194 -23.28 -1.31 -0.72
CA GLU A 194 -24.36 -0.78 0.14
C GLU A 194 -23.86 0.18 1.24
N ALA A 195 -22.56 0.16 1.58
CA ALA A 195 -21.98 1.05 2.59
C ALA A 195 -21.46 2.39 2.01
N THR A 196 -21.30 2.48 0.71
CA THR A 196 -20.83 3.70 0.02
C THR A 196 -21.94 4.68 -0.30
N ASP A 197 -23.20 4.24 -0.27
CA ASP A 197 -24.38 5.09 -0.55
C ASP A 197 -25.00 5.69 0.74
N GLU A 198 -24.49 5.30 1.91
CA GLU A 198 -24.85 5.92 3.17
C GLU A 198 -23.88 7.06 3.46
N GLY A 199 -24.40 8.30 3.30
CA GLY A 199 -23.67 9.54 3.61
C GLY A 199 -22.95 9.44 4.96
N GLU A 200 -21.92 10.24 5.14
CA GLU A 200 -21.08 10.34 6.34
C GLU A 200 -21.87 9.99 7.59
N VAL A 201 -21.42 8.94 8.32
CA VAL A 201 -22.02 8.58 9.61
C VAL A 201 -21.79 9.74 10.56
N THR A 202 -22.67 10.69 10.52
CA THR A 202 -22.63 11.86 11.41
C THR A 202 -23.30 11.45 12.71
N LEU A 203 -22.61 11.57 13.81
CA LEU A 203 -23.22 11.48 15.15
C LEU A 203 -24.19 12.66 15.29
N ILE A 204 -25.49 12.38 15.18
CA ILE A 204 -26.53 13.39 15.42
C ILE A 204 -27.05 13.18 16.84
N GLU A 205 -26.89 14.16 17.70
CA GLU A 205 -27.57 14.22 18.99
C GLU A 205 -29.01 14.65 18.76
N ILE A 206 -29.92 13.69 18.95
CA ILE A 206 -31.37 13.97 18.84
C ILE A 206 -31.89 14.17 20.27
N PRO A 207 -32.45 15.34 20.60
CA PRO A 207 -33.07 15.55 21.91
C PRO A 207 -34.24 14.56 22.07
N VAL A 208 -34.25 13.86 23.21
CA VAL A 208 -35.30 12.92 23.55
C VAL A 208 -36.61 13.66 23.79
N SER A 209 -37.61 13.38 22.96
CA SER A 209 -38.95 13.91 23.15
C SER A 209 -39.64 13.21 24.33
N ASP A 210 -40.51 13.94 25.07
CA ASP A 210 -41.29 13.39 26.20
C ASP A 210 -42.08 12.14 25.84
N LYS A 211 -42.41 11.92 24.56
CA LYS A 211 -43.12 10.74 24.07
C LYS A 211 -42.28 9.45 24.07
N ILE A 212 -40.95 9.58 24.06
CA ILE A 212 -40.01 8.46 24.03
C ILE A 212 -39.16 8.37 25.30
N ALA A 213 -39.21 9.36 26.15
CA ALA A 213 -38.53 9.35 27.44
C ALA A 213 -39.02 8.18 28.30
N GLY A 214 -38.11 7.39 28.84
CA GLY A 214 -38.40 6.24 29.72
C GLY A 214 -38.78 4.96 29.01
N LYS A 215 -38.85 4.92 27.65
CA LYS A 215 -39.08 3.68 26.89
C LYS A 215 -37.78 2.97 26.58
N GLN A 216 -37.85 1.65 26.54
CA GLN A 216 -36.68 0.87 26.09
C GLN A 216 -36.53 0.96 24.56
N VAL A 217 -35.29 0.86 24.04
CA VAL A 217 -35.00 1.06 22.62
C VAL A 217 -35.79 0.12 21.71
N HIS A 218 -36.04 -1.12 22.15
CA HIS A 218 -36.82 -2.09 21.38
C HIS A 218 -38.32 -1.76 21.27
N GLU A 219 -38.86 -0.90 22.18
CA GLU A 219 -40.23 -0.44 22.15
C GLU A 219 -40.47 0.73 21.20
N LEU A 220 -39.39 1.34 20.70
CA LEU A 220 -39.46 2.56 19.88
C LEU A 220 -39.82 2.31 18.42
N ASN A 221 -40.00 1.08 18.01
CA ASN A 221 -40.37 0.68 16.65
C ASN A 221 -39.60 1.48 15.56
N LEU A 222 -38.27 1.66 15.78
CA LEU A 222 -37.40 2.42 14.87
C LEU A 222 -37.30 1.66 13.55
N PRO A 223 -37.28 2.38 12.41
CA PRO A 223 -37.16 1.71 11.12
C PRO A 223 -35.86 0.89 11.09
N ASP A 224 -35.99 -0.36 10.65
CA ASP A 224 -34.95 -1.36 10.63
C ASP A 224 -33.89 -1.03 9.56
N ARG A 225 -33.17 0.08 9.78
CA ARG A 225 -31.98 0.41 9.01
C ARG A 225 -30.77 -0.16 9.74
N LYS A 226 -30.09 -1.09 9.09
CA LYS A 226 -28.93 -1.87 9.57
C LYS A 226 -27.75 -1.03 10.13
N SER A 227 -27.82 0.30 10.09
CA SER A 227 -26.77 1.24 10.48
C SER A 227 -27.03 2.03 11.77
N THR A 228 -28.21 1.92 12.40
CA THR A 228 -28.52 2.73 13.59
C THR A 228 -28.05 1.99 14.86
N ARG A 229 -26.83 2.26 15.31
CA ARG A 229 -26.34 1.86 16.63
C ARG A 229 -26.78 2.91 17.66
N LEU A 230 -27.82 2.65 18.39
CA LEU A 230 -28.22 3.46 19.55
C LEU A 230 -27.42 3.03 20.78
N ASN A 231 -26.66 3.97 21.35
CA ASN A 231 -25.94 3.73 22.58
C ASN A 231 -26.91 3.85 23.75
N SER A 232 -27.34 2.71 24.28
CA SER A 232 -28.37 2.63 25.36
C SER A 232 -27.96 3.29 26.67
N SER A 233 -26.70 3.64 26.86
CA SER A 233 -26.20 4.26 28.10
C SER A 233 -26.63 5.73 28.29
N HIS A 234 -27.10 6.40 27.24
CA HIS A 234 -27.55 7.80 27.29
C HIS A 234 -29.07 8.00 27.40
N ILE A 235 -29.85 6.92 27.42
CA ILE A 235 -31.33 6.98 27.50
C ILE A 235 -31.84 6.88 28.96
N GLN A 236 -30.92 6.72 29.93
CA GLN A 236 -31.27 6.64 31.35
C GLN A 236 -31.05 7.94 32.09
N LYS A 237 -31.64 9.04 31.63
CA LYS A 237 -31.84 10.23 32.49
C LYS A 237 -33.13 10.92 32.10
#